data_8bed95e72cc3566ac8deefd76e86035f
#
_entry.id   8bed95e72cc3566ac8deefd76e86035f
#
_cell.length_a   1.000
_cell.length_b   1.000
_cell.length_c   1.000
_cell.angle_alpha   90.00
_cell.angle_beta   90.00
_cell.angle_gamma   90.00
#
_symmetry.space_group_name_H-M   'P 1'
#
loop_
_entity.id
_entity.type
_entity.pdbx_description
1 polymer ?
#
loop_
_entity_poly.entity_id
_entity_poly.type
_entity_poly.pdbx_seq_one_letter_code
_entity_poly.pdbx_strand_id
1 'polypeptide(L)'
;MSKKILKSILFIGILFLASCSPKTEYTHALPKNASIVVGMELDQMANKAGLNGSEGEKVVKKLKALMKGGLQGDAAQLAERIIDQPSESGLSFDDKVYLFATPHAEALAILANVTDEGKLETLMNVLQKESIATPLREESGCRWTQVGGALCAFNNGTFLLLQPSKGDASGMKGTLLSLMRQKEGEGFASLPEFTKIEAPGNDIASIVNFSAVPYELTTPLRMGLSADIRLEDIKYFVSANFEPGKVMMNAESLISNPKILGFFDTMDKVIQPIQGKYLDYYQGNTLLWASGRIDGKELYHMLCQNPTIKQALDNPLLPVDVEYIFSSIQGDFAVGRSTLYTDNYLIYADVTNSDFLKTFEDLRPMLALTGGQIVLDNVGVNEYVLRTYEGNYYFGVKNNRLYVTNNRSFAEEAGRTYGASMGVKPWSEEVKQNRLYASVNLSAIAKAYRSYGFTGNKQVDTFLMLLINQCNYLNASMPDWRQGKAELVLNEKEQNLLKLLVTMLEQF
;
A
#
# COMPACT_ATOMS: atom_id res chain seq x y z
N MET A 1 -14.65 -20.34 3.97
CA MET A 1 -15.31 -19.49 2.95
C MET A 1 -16.54 -20.22 2.43
N SER A 2 -17.72 -19.60 2.41
CA SER A 2 -18.97 -20.24 1.93
C SER A 2 -18.82 -20.54 0.44
N LYS A 3 -19.35 -21.71 -0.03
CA LYS A 3 -19.37 -22.07 -1.48
C LYS A 3 -19.97 -20.96 -2.36
N LYS A 4 -20.86 -20.11 -1.79
CA LYS A 4 -21.43 -18.94 -2.50
C LYS A 4 -20.40 -17.84 -2.72
N ILE A 5 -19.53 -17.55 -1.74
CA ILE A 5 -18.47 -16.53 -1.86
C ILE A 5 -17.42 -16.98 -2.88
N LEU A 6 -17.05 -18.26 -2.89
CA LEU A 6 -16.10 -18.78 -3.86
C LEU A 6 -16.66 -18.72 -5.29
N LYS A 7 -17.96 -19.02 -5.48
CA LYS A 7 -18.65 -18.87 -6.76
C LYS A 7 -18.71 -17.42 -7.23
N SER A 8 -18.94 -16.46 -6.31
CA SER A 8 -18.97 -15.03 -6.64
C SER A 8 -17.56 -14.51 -7.00
N ILE A 9 -16.51 -14.91 -6.29
CA ILE A 9 -15.12 -14.53 -6.59
C ILE A 9 -14.67 -15.15 -7.92
N LEU A 10 -15.02 -16.40 -8.20
CA LEU A 10 -14.69 -17.06 -9.46
C LEU A 10 -15.39 -16.37 -10.64
N PHE A 11 -16.63 -15.91 -10.43
CA PHE A 11 -17.40 -15.21 -11.46
C PHE A 11 -16.88 -13.79 -11.75
N ILE A 12 -16.40 -13.07 -10.73
CA ILE A 12 -15.75 -11.76 -10.89
C ILE A 12 -14.42 -11.91 -11.65
N GLY A 13 -13.66 -13.00 -11.43
CA GLY A 13 -12.41 -13.27 -12.14
C GLY A 13 -12.55 -13.58 -13.64
N ILE A 14 -13.75 -13.96 -14.10
CA ILE A 14 -14.02 -14.30 -15.51
C ILE A 14 -14.32 -13.07 -16.37
N LEU A 15 -14.68 -11.95 -15.74
CA LEU A 15 -15.06 -10.71 -16.43
C LEU A 15 -13.87 -9.97 -17.09
N PHE A 16 -12.67 -10.53 -17.10
CA PHE A 16 -11.47 -9.75 -17.43
C PHE A 16 -10.71 -10.13 -18.70
N LEU A 17 -11.34 -10.42 -19.83
CA LEU A 17 -10.61 -10.65 -21.10
C LEU A 17 -11.37 -10.14 -22.34
N ALA A 18 -10.82 -9.11 -23.00
CA ALA A 18 -10.89 -8.61 -24.41
C ALA A 18 -11.99 -7.65 -24.90
N SER A 19 -11.56 -6.67 -25.62
CA SER A 19 -11.82 -6.13 -26.96
C SER A 19 -12.44 -4.73 -27.17
N CYS A 20 -11.93 -4.03 -28.16
CA CYS A 20 -12.07 -2.62 -28.55
C CYS A 20 -13.46 -2.07 -28.87
N SER A 21 -13.74 -0.85 -28.36
CA SER A 21 -14.81 0.03 -28.84
C SER A 21 -14.62 1.51 -28.45
N PRO A 22 -15.32 2.50 -29.03
CA PRO A 22 -15.04 3.92 -28.87
C PRO A 22 -15.33 4.44 -27.46
N LYS A 23 -14.62 5.50 -27.07
CA LYS A 23 -14.77 6.17 -25.79
C LYS A 23 -16.24 6.45 -25.45
N THR A 24 -16.71 5.87 -24.37
CA THR A 24 -18.08 5.94 -23.91
C THR A 24 -18.24 6.77 -22.66
N GLU A 25 -19.42 7.27 -22.45
CA GLU A 25 -19.81 8.17 -21.34
C GLU A 25 -19.86 7.48 -19.96
N TYR A 26 -19.50 6.16 -19.86
CA TYR A 26 -19.63 5.39 -18.62
C TYR A 26 -18.88 5.98 -17.42
N THR A 27 -17.77 6.71 -17.67
CA THR A 27 -16.97 7.35 -16.62
C THR A 27 -17.74 8.43 -15.84
N HIS A 28 -18.89 8.88 -16.35
CA HIS A 28 -19.79 9.78 -15.62
C HIS A 28 -20.29 9.18 -14.31
N ALA A 29 -20.40 7.85 -14.23
CA ALA A 29 -20.82 7.15 -13.00
C ALA A 29 -19.78 7.14 -11.85
N LEU A 30 -18.57 7.66 -12.09
CA LEU A 30 -17.58 7.87 -11.02
C LEU A 30 -18.02 9.04 -10.12
N PRO A 31 -18.25 8.84 -8.81
CA PRO A 31 -18.66 9.94 -7.93
C PRO A 31 -17.57 11.00 -7.79
N LYS A 32 -17.93 12.29 -7.91
CA LYS A 32 -16.99 13.42 -7.88
C LYS A 32 -16.12 13.46 -6.62
N ASN A 33 -16.66 12.98 -5.51
CA ASN A 33 -16.01 12.93 -4.20
C ASN A 33 -15.57 11.52 -3.81
N ALA A 34 -15.30 10.64 -4.80
CA ALA A 34 -14.70 9.34 -4.53
C ALA A 34 -13.42 9.48 -3.71
N SER A 35 -13.25 8.61 -2.73
CA SER A 35 -12.06 8.61 -1.89
C SER A 35 -10.85 7.95 -2.57
N ILE A 36 -11.11 7.01 -3.47
CA ILE A 36 -10.12 6.36 -4.35
C ILE A 36 -10.77 6.14 -5.70
N VAL A 37 -10.04 6.41 -6.79
CA VAL A 37 -10.39 6.00 -8.16
C VAL A 37 -9.16 5.35 -8.78
N VAL A 38 -9.30 4.12 -9.26
CA VAL A 38 -8.25 3.32 -9.89
C VAL A 38 -8.71 2.95 -11.28
N GLY A 39 -7.99 3.36 -12.31
CA GLY A 39 -8.16 2.90 -13.70
C GLY A 39 -7.15 1.81 -14.03
N MET A 40 -7.59 0.74 -14.68
CA MET A 40 -6.78 -0.41 -15.05
C MET A 40 -6.87 -0.67 -16.55
N GLU A 41 -5.71 -0.84 -17.21
CA GLU A 41 -5.56 -1.24 -18.61
C GLU A 41 -5.53 -2.78 -18.70
N LEU A 42 -6.72 -3.40 -18.69
CA LEU A 42 -6.82 -4.86 -18.55
C LEU A 42 -6.24 -5.62 -19.76
N ASP A 43 -6.43 -5.13 -20.98
CA ASP A 43 -5.83 -5.75 -22.16
C ASP A 43 -4.29 -5.71 -22.10
N GLN A 44 -3.71 -4.57 -21.75
CA GLN A 44 -2.26 -4.46 -21.57
C GLN A 44 -1.75 -5.38 -20.47
N MET A 45 -2.46 -5.47 -19.34
CA MET A 45 -2.12 -6.39 -18.25
C MET A 45 -2.23 -7.85 -18.67
N ALA A 46 -3.26 -8.24 -19.43
CA ALA A 46 -3.45 -9.58 -19.96
C ALA A 46 -2.32 -9.97 -20.93
N ASN A 47 -1.90 -9.04 -21.80
CA ASN A 47 -0.76 -9.24 -22.69
C ASN A 47 0.55 -9.46 -21.89
N LYS A 48 0.83 -8.66 -20.87
CA LYS A 48 2.00 -8.81 -19.98
C LYS A 48 1.93 -10.10 -19.15
N ALA A 49 0.75 -10.55 -18.81
CA ALA A 49 0.50 -11.83 -18.13
C ALA A 49 0.71 -13.05 -19.04
N GLY A 50 0.83 -12.84 -20.36
CA GLY A 50 0.93 -13.91 -21.35
C GLY A 50 -0.39 -14.66 -21.59
N LEU A 51 -1.53 -14.05 -21.25
CA LEU A 51 -2.85 -14.68 -21.39
C LEU A 51 -3.25 -14.88 -22.86
N ASN A 52 -2.66 -14.14 -23.79
CA ASN A 52 -2.86 -14.28 -25.23
C ASN A 52 -1.94 -15.34 -25.87
N GLY A 53 -1.18 -16.09 -25.06
CA GLY A 53 -0.25 -17.15 -25.52
C GLY A 53 -0.57 -18.53 -24.95
N SER A 54 0.35 -19.48 -25.13
CA SER A 54 0.20 -20.87 -24.67
C SER A 54 -0.03 -21.02 -23.16
N GLU A 55 0.49 -20.10 -22.34
CA GLU A 55 0.22 -20.08 -20.89
C GLU A 55 -1.23 -19.71 -20.62
N GLY A 56 -1.78 -18.73 -21.37
CA GLY A 56 -3.19 -18.36 -21.28
C GLY A 56 -4.13 -19.52 -21.62
N GLU A 57 -3.79 -20.33 -22.63
CA GLU A 57 -4.57 -21.52 -22.98
C GLU A 57 -4.66 -22.53 -21.81
N LYS A 58 -3.59 -22.70 -21.05
CA LYS A 58 -3.58 -23.56 -19.86
C LYS A 58 -4.48 -23.01 -18.76
N VAL A 59 -4.40 -21.69 -18.51
CA VAL A 59 -5.26 -21.01 -17.51
C VAL A 59 -6.72 -21.11 -17.92
N VAL A 60 -7.06 -20.83 -19.18
CA VAL A 60 -8.40 -21.00 -19.76
C VAL A 60 -8.90 -22.42 -19.55
N LYS A 61 -8.08 -23.42 -19.86
CA LYS A 61 -8.43 -24.83 -19.65
C LYS A 61 -8.72 -25.17 -18.19
N LYS A 62 -7.92 -24.63 -17.28
CA LYS A 62 -8.10 -24.82 -15.83
C LYS A 62 -9.35 -24.11 -15.31
N LEU A 63 -9.58 -22.85 -15.72
CA LEU A 63 -10.81 -22.12 -15.40
C LEU A 63 -12.05 -22.89 -15.85
N LYS A 64 -12.07 -23.41 -17.09
CA LYS A 64 -13.15 -24.24 -17.59
C LYS A 64 -13.35 -25.49 -16.74
N ALA A 65 -12.27 -26.14 -16.32
CA ALA A 65 -12.36 -27.35 -15.48
C ALA A 65 -12.96 -27.04 -14.10
N LEU A 66 -12.56 -25.92 -13.47
CA LEU A 66 -13.10 -25.45 -12.19
C LEU A 66 -14.59 -25.12 -12.30
N MET A 67 -15.00 -24.50 -13.41
CA MET A 67 -16.39 -24.13 -13.65
C MET A 67 -17.29 -25.33 -13.90
N LYS A 68 -16.82 -26.32 -14.63
CA LYS A 68 -17.55 -27.62 -14.83
C LYS A 68 -17.86 -28.30 -13.50
N GLY A 69 -17.03 -28.12 -12.49
CA GLY A 69 -17.28 -28.66 -11.15
C GLY A 69 -18.33 -27.86 -10.35
N GLY A 70 -18.67 -26.63 -10.78
CA GLY A 70 -19.51 -25.69 -10.02
C GLY A 70 -20.78 -25.21 -10.71
N LEU A 71 -20.84 -25.27 -12.04
CA LEU A 71 -21.96 -24.83 -12.88
C LEU A 71 -22.44 -25.98 -13.75
N GLN A 72 -23.74 -25.97 -14.09
CA GLN A 72 -24.37 -26.98 -14.97
C GLN A 72 -25.25 -26.30 -16.02
N GLY A 73 -25.59 -27.03 -17.09
CA GLY A 73 -26.52 -26.57 -18.14
C GLY A 73 -26.07 -25.25 -18.81
N ASP A 74 -27.04 -24.33 -18.99
CA ASP A 74 -26.86 -23.07 -19.71
C ASP A 74 -25.76 -22.20 -19.06
N ALA A 75 -25.62 -22.24 -17.73
CA ALA A 75 -24.62 -21.47 -17.00
C ALA A 75 -23.18 -21.92 -17.31
N ALA A 76 -22.95 -23.23 -17.39
CA ALA A 76 -21.65 -23.77 -17.78
C ALA A 76 -21.29 -23.42 -19.23
N GLN A 77 -22.26 -23.51 -20.16
CA GLN A 77 -22.03 -23.15 -21.56
C GLN A 77 -21.76 -21.66 -21.77
N LEU A 78 -22.53 -20.79 -21.10
CA LEU A 78 -22.29 -19.33 -21.16
C LEU A 78 -20.92 -18.97 -20.59
N ALA A 79 -20.57 -19.55 -19.45
CA ALA A 79 -19.30 -19.32 -18.81
C ALA A 79 -18.12 -19.80 -19.69
N GLU A 80 -18.24 -20.96 -20.37
CA GLU A 80 -17.22 -21.41 -21.34
C GLU A 80 -17.06 -20.40 -22.48
N ARG A 81 -18.19 -19.87 -23.05
CA ARG A 81 -18.13 -18.85 -24.10
C ARG A 81 -17.47 -17.56 -23.63
N ILE A 82 -17.82 -17.08 -22.45
CA ILE A 82 -17.19 -15.87 -21.89
C ILE A 82 -15.69 -16.08 -21.64
N ILE A 83 -15.27 -17.27 -21.20
CA ILE A 83 -13.84 -17.58 -21.04
C ILE A 83 -13.11 -17.60 -22.39
N ASP A 84 -13.74 -18.16 -23.45
CA ASP A 84 -13.15 -18.22 -24.79
C ASP A 84 -13.17 -16.86 -25.50
N GLN A 85 -14.24 -16.10 -25.30
CA GLN A 85 -14.48 -14.78 -25.89
C GLN A 85 -15.10 -13.87 -24.84
N PRO A 86 -14.30 -13.16 -24.08
CA PRO A 86 -14.77 -12.31 -23.00
C PRO A 86 -15.80 -11.25 -23.40
N SER A 87 -15.79 -10.78 -24.65
CA SER A 87 -16.84 -9.91 -25.21
C SER A 87 -18.23 -10.55 -25.21
N GLU A 88 -18.34 -11.87 -25.01
CA GLU A 88 -19.63 -12.57 -24.80
C GLU A 88 -20.27 -12.22 -23.44
N SER A 89 -19.52 -11.56 -22.52
CA SER A 89 -20.08 -10.98 -21.30
C SER A 89 -20.93 -9.74 -21.56
N GLY A 90 -20.75 -9.07 -22.71
CA GLY A 90 -21.33 -7.77 -23.02
C GLY A 90 -20.54 -6.57 -22.51
N LEU A 91 -19.38 -6.79 -21.83
CA LEU A 91 -18.50 -5.74 -21.33
C LEU A 91 -17.32 -5.52 -22.28
N SER A 92 -16.80 -4.28 -22.28
CA SER A 92 -15.53 -3.94 -22.91
C SER A 92 -14.37 -4.19 -21.95
N PHE A 93 -13.26 -4.68 -22.51
CA PHE A 93 -12.00 -4.86 -21.78
C PHE A 93 -10.84 -4.11 -22.42
N ASP A 94 -11.06 -3.52 -23.59
CA ASP A 94 -10.13 -2.59 -24.22
C ASP A 94 -10.27 -1.19 -23.63
N ASP A 95 -11.43 -0.89 -23.09
CA ASP A 95 -11.63 0.30 -22.27
C ASP A 95 -11.15 0.05 -20.85
N LYS A 96 -10.69 1.10 -20.17
CA LYS A 96 -10.31 0.99 -18.77
C LYS A 96 -11.45 0.50 -17.90
N VAL A 97 -11.15 -0.41 -17.02
CA VAL A 97 -12.04 -0.75 -15.91
C VAL A 97 -11.65 0.07 -14.71
N TYR A 98 -12.64 0.68 -14.06
CA TYR A 98 -12.42 1.48 -12.87
C TYR A 98 -12.85 0.74 -11.62
N LEU A 99 -11.97 0.76 -10.62
CA LEU A 99 -12.33 0.47 -9.24
C LEU A 99 -12.42 1.79 -8.49
N PHE A 100 -13.44 1.99 -7.69
CA PHE A 100 -13.51 3.17 -6.86
C PHE A 100 -14.13 2.89 -5.49
N ALA A 101 -13.76 3.72 -4.51
CA ALA A 101 -14.44 3.75 -3.23
C ALA A 101 -15.36 4.98 -3.19
N THR A 102 -16.61 4.76 -2.79
CA THR A 102 -17.55 5.86 -2.54
C THR A 102 -17.04 6.75 -1.40
N PRO A 103 -17.57 7.97 -1.22
CA PRO A 103 -17.20 8.81 -0.09
C PRO A 103 -17.23 8.03 1.23
N HIS A 104 -16.25 8.28 2.10
CA HIS A 104 -16.06 7.57 3.37
C HIS A 104 -15.92 6.04 3.25
N ALA A 105 -15.61 5.53 2.05
CA ALA A 105 -15.47 4.09 1.76
C ALA A 105 -16.67 3.24 2.19
N GLU A 106 -17.91 3.80 2.08
CA GLU A 106 -19.14 3.08 2.40
C GLU A 106 -19.36 1.88 1.48
N ALA A 107 -18.90 1.96 0.25
CA ALA A 107 -18.87 0.86 -0.71
C ALA A 107 -17.65 0.91 -1.62
N LEU A 108 -17.25 -0.27 -2.11
CA LEU A 108 -16.33 -0.45 -3.23
C LEU A 108 -17.13 -0.74 -4.49
N ALA A 109 -16.69 -0.20 -5.61
CA ALA A 109 -17.40 -0.35 -6.86
C ALA A 109 -16.47 -0.71 -8.02
N ILE A 110 -17.05 -1.42 -8.99
CA ILE A 110 -16.44 -1.72 -10.29
C ILE A 110 -17.29 -1.03 -11.36
N LEU A 111 -16.65 -0.26 -12.22
CA LEU A 111 -17.27 0.43 -13.34
C LEU A 111 -16.60 -0.02 -14.63
N ALA A 112 -17.42 -0.43 -15.61
CA ALA A 112 -16.95 -0.87 -16.92
C ALA A 112 -17.86 -0.35 -18.03
N ASN A 113 -17.34 -0.32 -19.25
CA ASN A 113 -18.12 0.00 -20.44
C ASN A 113 -18.94 -1.23 -20.89
N VAL A 114 -20.21 -1.02 -21.27
CA VAL A 114 -21.09 -2.03 -21.85
C VAL A 114 -21.08 -1.87 -23.37
N THR A 115 -20.67 -2.95 -24.06
CA THR A 115 -20.68 -3.02 -25.53
C THR A 115 -21.91 -3.72 -26.10
N ASP A 116 -22.54 -4.58 -25.28
CA ASP A 116 -23.75 -5.33 -25.66
C ASP A 116 -24.63 -5.56 -24.43
N GLU A 117 -25.65 -4.72 -24.28
CA GLU A 117 -26.61 -4.81 -23.18
C GLU A 117 -27.39 -6.12 -23.18
N GLY A 118 -27.70 -6.69 -24.36
CA GLY A 118 -28.46 -7.95 -24.49
C GLY A 118 -27.65 -9.16 -24.00
N LYS A 119 -26.34 -9.20 -24.26
CA LYS A 119 -25.46 -10.23 -23.72
C LYS A 119 -25.38 -10.13 -22.21
N LEU A 120 -25.26 -8.91 -21.68
CA LEU A 120 -25.19 -8.69 -20.23
C LEU A 120 -26.51 -9.04 -19.53
N GLU A 121 -27.66 -8.73 -20.17
CA GLU A 121 -28.97 -9.19 -19.70
C GLU A 121 -29.05 -10.73 -19.67
N THR A 122 -28.60 -11.39 -20.73
CA THR A 122 -28.53 -12.85 -20.79
C THR A 122 -27.71 -13.43 -19.66
N LEU A 123 -26.55 -12.83 -19.40
CA LEU A 123 -25.67 -13.20 -18.28
C LEU A 123 -26.39 -13.09 -16.93
N MET A 124 -27.05 -11.95 -16.66
CA MET A 124 -27.79 -11.75 -15.40
C MET A 124 -28.95 -12.73 -15.25
N ASN A 125 -29.65 -13.04 -16.32
CA ASN A 125 -30.73 -14.03 -16.32
C ASN A 125 -30.23 -15.45 -16.02
N VAL A 126 -29.05 -15.82 -16.54
CA VAL A 126 -28.39 -17.09 -16.20
C VAL A 126 -28.00 -17.12 -14.73
N LEU A 127 -27.43 -16.03 -14.19
CA LEU A 127 -27.09 -15.92 -12.76
C LEU A 127 -28.33 -16.01 -11.86
N GLN A 128 -29.46 -15.45 -12.32
CA GLN A 128 -30.74 -15.57 -11.61
C GLN A 128 -31.21 -17.03 -11.54
N LYS A 129 -31.17 -17.77 -12.67
CA LYS A 129 -31.52 -19.21 -12.71
C LYS A 129 -30.67 -20.03 -11.73
N GLU A 130 -29.39 -19.69 -11.60
CA GLU A 130 -28.47 -20.32 -10.64
C GLU A 130 -28.63 -19.82 -9.20
N SER A 131 -29.61 -18.97 -8.92
CA SER A 131 -29.85 -18.35 -7.61
C SER A 131 -28.64 -17.54 -7.07
N ILE A 132 -27.80 -17.03 -7.97
CA ILE A 132 -26.67 -16.15 -7.69
C ILE A 132 -27.13 -14.68 -7.72
N ALA A 133 -28.07 -14.34 -8.62
CA ALA A 133 -28.66 -13.03 -8.74
C ALA A 133 -30.16 -13.03 -8.41
N THR A 134 -30.71 -11.89 -8.02
CA THR A 134 -32.15 -11.66 -7.93
C THR A 134 -32.73 -11.37 -9.32
N PRO A 135 -34.08 -11.42 -9.52
CA PRO A 135 -34.67 -11.01 -10.79
C PRO A 135 -34.25 -9.59 -11.18
N LEU A 136 -33.97 -9.39 -12.48
CA LEU A 136 -33.72 -8.08 -13.05
C LEU A 136 -34.94 -7.17 -12.86
N ARG A 137 -34.67 -5.92 -12.49
CA ARG A 137 -35.67 -4.86 -12.40
C ARG A 137 -35.25 -3.68 -13.24
N GLU A 138 -36.19 -2.99 -13.85
CA GLU A 138 -35.94 -1.78 -14.60
C GLU A 138 -36.38 -0.57 -13.79
N GLU A 139 -35.49 0.39 -13.63
CA GLU A 139 -35.77 1.65 -12.91
C GLU A 139 -34.82 2.75 -13.38
N SER A 140 -35.35 3.93 -13.64
CA SER A 140 -34.58 5.13 -13.96
C SER A 140 -33.69 4.99 -15.21
N GLY A 141 -34.12 4.19 -16.22
CA GLY A 141 -33.39 4.01 -17.47
C GLY A 141 -32.20 3.05 -17.38
N CYS A 142 -32.11 2.27 -16.31
CA CYS A 142 -31.14 1.20 -16.20
C CYS A 142 -31.82 -0.06 -15.63
N ARG A 143 -31.22 -1.24 -15.92
CA ARG A 143 -31.56 -2.50 -15.31
C ARG A 143 -30.68 -2.74 -14.09
N TRP A 144 -31.24 -3.26 -13.03
CA TRP A 144 -30.50 -3.56 -11.84
C TRP A 144 -30.92 -4.88 -11.18
N THR A 145 -30.01 -5.48 -10.44
CA THR A 145 -30.21 -6.71 -9.68
C THR A 145 -29.23 -6.77 -8.51
N GLN A 146 -29.47 -7.66 -7.56
CA GLN A 146 -28.49 -8.02 -6.55
C GLN A 146 -27.77 -9.29 -6.95
N VAL A 147 -26.45 -9.28 -6.98
CA VAL A 147 -25.57 -10.41 -7.28
C VAL A 147 -24.78 -10.76 -6.01
N GLY A 148 -25.15 -11.85 -5.37
CA GLY A 148 -24.56 -12.20 -4.06
C GLY A 148 -24.79 -11.13 -3.00
N GLY A 149 -23.71 -10.49 -2.53
CA GLY A 149 -23.73 -9.39 -1.57
C GLY A 149 -23.64 -8.00 -2.19
N ALA A 150 -23.55 -7.88 -3.53
CA ALA A 150 -23.38 -6.63 -4.25
C ALA A 150 -24.64 -6.23 -5.01
N LEU A 151 -24.80 -4.95 -5.32
CA LEU A 151 -25.78 -4.43 -6.27
C LEU A 151 -25.11 -4.23 -7.62
N CYS A 152 -25.79 -4.66 -8.68
CA CYS A 152 -25.38 -4.50 -10.05
C CYS A 152 -26.42 -3.67 -10.80
N ALA A 153 -25.97 -2.66 -11.57
CA ALA A 153 -26.81 -1.93 -12.52
C ALA A 153 -26.09 -1.77 -13.86
N PHE A 154 -26.88 -1.74 -14.94
CA PHE A 154 -26.33 -1.50 -16.28
C PHE A 154 -27.36 -0.87 -17.22
N ASN A 155 -26.85 -0.25 -18.26
CA ASN A 155 -27.57 0.25 -19.40
C ASN A 155 -26.69 0.11 -20.67
N ASN A 156 -27.13 0.66 -21.78
CA ASN A 156 -26.34 0.69 -23.00
C ASN A 156 -25.15 1.68 -22.83
N GLY A 157 -24.00 1.18 -22.38
CA GLY A 157 -22.75 1.92 -22.20
C GLY A 157 -22.16 1.84 -20.81
N THR A 158 -22.95 1.63 -19.77
CA THR A 158 -22.44 1.65 -18.38
C THR A 158 -22.81 0.38 -17.62
N PHE A 159 -21.83 -0.25 -17.01
CA PHE A 159 -21.98 -1.31 -16.00
C PHE A 159 -21.39 -0.84 -14.68
N LEU A 160 -22.16 -0.94 -13.61
CA LEU A 160 -21.75 -0.58 -12.27
C LEU A 160 -22.08 -1.71 -11.27
N LEU A 161 -21.05 -2.22 -10.59
CA LEU A 161 -21.19 -3.18 -9.48
C LEU A 161 -20.79 -2.46 -8.19
N LEU A 162 -21.66 -2.47 -7.18
CA LEU A 162 -21.47 -1.77 -5.91
C LEU A 162 -21.51 -2.77 -4.75
N GLN A 163 -20.38 -2.97 -4.07
CA GLN A 163 -20.25 -3.83 -2.90
C GLN A 163 -20.18 -2.99 -1.63
N PRO A 164 -21.19 -3.03 -0.72
CA PRO A 164 -21.13 -2.35 0.56
C PRO A 164 -19.94 -2.81 1.40
N SER A 165 -19.27 -1.89 2.06
CA SER A 165 -18.17 -2.19 2.99
C SER A 165 -18.71 -2.81 4.29
N LYS A 166 -19.94 -2.46 4.67
CA LYS A 166 -20.64 -2.98 5.86
C LYS A 166 -22.15 -3.08 5.56
N GLY A 167 -22.81 -4.02 6.22
CA GLY A 167 -24.28 -4.15 6.15
C GLY A 167 -24.80 -4.83 4.90
N ASP A 168 -26.08 -4.58 4.59
CA ASP A 168 -26.80 -5.18 3.46
C ASP A 168 -26.77 -4.26 2.22
N ALA A 169 -26.66 -4.87 1.07
CA ALA A 169 -26.63 -4.19 -0.22
C ALA A 169 -27.91 -3.36 -0.50
N SER A 170 -29.06 -3.76 0.05
CA SER A 170 -30.35 -3.09 -0.20
C SER A 170 -30.34 -1.59 0.17
N GLY A 171 -29.59 -1.20 1.21
CA GLY A 171 -29.43 0.20 1.62
C GLY A 171 -28.71 1.07 0.59
N MET A 172 -27.94 0.48 -0.34
CA MET A 172 -27.13 1.19 -1.33
C MET A 172 -27.84 1.38 -2.68
N LYS A 173 -29.09 0.93 -2.83
CA LYS A 173 -29.84 1.07 -4.08
C LYS A 173 -29.94 2.53 -4.54
N GLY A 174 -30.25 3.45 -3.63
CA GLY A 174 -30.33 4.89 -3.95
C GLY A 174 -29.02 5.42 -4.51
N THR A 175 -27.90 5.05 -3.91
CA THR A 175 -26.54 5.42 -4.36
C THR A 175 -26.27 4.83 -5.74
N LEU A 176 -26.52 3.54 -5.97
CA LEU A 176 -26.34 2.89 -7.26
C LEU A 176 -27.09 3.61 -8.39
N LEU A 177 -28.39 3.85 -8.21
CA LEU A 177 -29.25 4.51 -9.20
C LEU A 177 -28.88 6.00 -9.40
N SER A 178 -28.39 6.67 -8.37
CA SER A 178 -27.89 8.04 -8.46
C SER A 178 -26.64 8.10 -9.33
N LEU A 179 -25.68 7.19 -9.13
CA LEU A 179 -24.46 7.11 -9.92
C LEU A 179 -24.75 6.80 -11.39
N MET A 180 -25.68 5.86 -11.65
CA MET A 180 -26.08 5.50 -13.02
C MET A 180 -26.75 6.66 -13.79
N ARG A 181 -27.27 7.67 -13.09
CA ARG A 181 -27.94 8.85 -13.68
C ARG A 181 -27.07 10.08 -13.77
N GLN A 182 -25.82 10.02 -13.26
CA GLN A 182 -24.91 11.15 -13.34
C GLN A 182 -24.67 11.54 -14.81
N LYS A 183 -24.64 12.85 -15.05
CA LYS A 183 -24.39 13.43 -16.36
C LYS A 183 -22.95 13.88 -16.50
N GLU A 184 -22.57 14.17 -17.74
CA GLU A 184 -21.29 14.84 -18.02
C GLU A 184 -21.13 16.09 -17.13
N GLY A 185 -19.94 16.27 -16.56
CA GLY A 185 -19.63 17.37 -15.64
C GLY A 185 -20.01 17.14 -14.17
N GLU A 186 -20.83 16.15 -13.85
CA GLU A 186 -21.24 15.86 -12.46
C GLU A 186 -20.30 14.87 -11.74
N GLY A 187 -19.64 13.99 -12.51
CA GLY A 187 -18.78 12.92 -11.99
C GLY A 187 -17.33 13.33 -11.79
N PHE A 188 -16.54 12.37 -11.28
CA PHE A 188 -15.09 12.49 -11.09
C PHE A 188 -14.35 12.75 -12.42
N ALA A 189 -14.88 12.22 -13.53
CA ALA A 189 -14.32 12.42 -14.87
C ALA A 189 -14.27 13.90 -15.31
N SER A 190 -15.04 14.79 -14.65
CA SER A 190 -14.98 16.24 -14.91
C SER A 190 -13.83 16.95 -14.18
N LEU A 191 -13.12 16.27 -13.28
CA LEU A 191 -12.01 16.86 -12.53
C LEU A 191 -10.72 16.87 -13.37
N PRO A 192 -9.91 17.94 -13.33
CA PRO A 192 -8.66 18.01 -14.11
C PRO A 192 -7.70 16.84 -13.84
N GLU A 193 -7.65 16.36 -12.61
CA GLU A 193 -6.81 15.23 -12.21
C GLU A 193 -7.19 13.90 -12.89
N PHE A 194 -8.42 13.73 -13.37
CA PHE A 194 -8.85 12.54 -14.08
C PHE A 194 -8.04 12.29 -15.35
N THR A 195 -7.56 13.35 -16.00
CA THR A 195 -6.70 13.24 -17.19
C THR A 195 -5.41 12.45 -16.92
N LYS A 196 -4.92 12.43 -15.67
CA LYS A 196 -3.75 11.62 -15.28
C LYS A 196 -4.08 10.13 -15.25
N ILE A 197 -5.31 9.75 -14.85
CA ILE A 197 -5.76 8.34 -14.91
C ILE A 197 -5.91 7.91 -16.36
N GLU A 198 -6.40 8.81 -17.24
CA GLU A 198 -6.61 8.53 -18.64
C GLU A 198 -5.32 8.54 -19.48
N ALA A 199 -4.24 9.12 -18.95
CA ALA A 199 -2.97 9.17 -19.66
C ALA A 199 -2.45 7.74 -19.96
N PRO A 200 -2.00 7.48 -21.22
CA PRO A 200 -1.49 6.18 -21.61
C PRO A 200 -0.15 5.88 -20.91
N GLY A 201 0.22 4.60 -20.86
CA GLY A 201 1.55 4.16 -20.42
C GLY A 201 1.60 3.61 -18.99
N ASN A 202 0.48 3.60 -18.26
CA ASN A 202 0.39 2.94 -16.97
C ASN A 202 -0.55 1.73 -17.04
N ASP A 203 -0.14 0.60 -16.46
CA ASP A 203 -1.01 -0.57 -16.31
C ASP A 203 -2.14 -0.28 -15.34
N ILE A 204 -1.80 0.42 -14.27
CA ILE A 204 -2.73 0.91 -13.24
C ILE A 204 -2.41 2.37 -12.98
N ALA A 205 -3.43 3.22 -13.00
CA ALA A 205 -3.34 4.62 -12.63
C ALA A 205 -4.45 4.97 -11.64
N SER A 206 -4.14 5.67 -10.56
CA SER A 206 -5.10 5.94 -9.51
C SER A 206 -4.97 7.35 -8.93
N ILE A 207 -6.09 7.86 -8.41
CA ILE A 207 -6.10 9.02 -7.53
C ILE A 207 -6.60 8.56 -6.18
N VAL A 208 -5.77 8.79 -5.17
CA VAL A 208 -6.02 8.40 -3.79
C VAL A 208 -6.15 9.67 -2.94
N ASN A 209 -7.28 9.81 -2.27
CA ASN A 209 -7.46 10.82 -1.25
C ASN A 209 -6.83 10.33 0.05
N PHE A 210 -6.06 11.18 0.72
CA PHE A 210 -5.33 10.82 1.93
C PHE A 210 -6.25 10.39 3.09
N SER A 211 -7.51 10.84 3.09
CA SER A 211 -8.52 10.39 4.05
C SER A 211 -8.86 8.88 3.94
N ALA A 212 -8.57 8.27 2.78
CA ALA A 212 -8.77 6.83 2.57
C ALA A 212 -7.60 5.97 3.07
N VAL A 213 -6.45 6.59 3.39
CA VAL A 213 -5.27 5.88 3.91
C VAL A 213 -5.49 5.53 5.40
N PRO A 214 -5.18 4.30 5.84
CA PRO A 214 -5.34 3.89 7.23
C PRO A 214 -4.71 4.87 8.21
N TYR A 215 -5.40 5.07 9.34
CA TYR A 215 -5.00 6.05 10.37
C TYR A 215 -3.56 5.84 10.86
N GLU A 216 -3.16 4.59 11.02
CA GLU A 216 -1.84 4.19 11.51
C GLU A 216 -0.71 4.70 10.59
N LEU A 217 -0.95 4.74 9.28
CA LEU A 217 0.01 5.22 8.29
C LEU A 217 0.00 6.76 8.17
N THR A 218 -1.11 7.41 8.53
CA THR A 218 -1.26 8.87 8.41
C THR A 218 -0.90 9.64 9.68
N THR A 219 -0.80 8.95 10.83
CA THR A 219 -0.57 9.59 12.14
C THR A 219 0.66 10.52 12.16
N PRO A 220 1.85 10.14 11.64
CA PRO A 220 3.01 11.03 11.68
C PRO A 220 2.78 12.34 10.93
N LEU A 221 2.11 12.27 9.77
CA LEU A 221 1.77 13.47 8.99
C LEU A 221 0.72 14.33 9.72
N ARG A 222 -0.29 13.71 10.32
CA ARG A 222 -1.34 14.42 11.08
C ARG A 222 -0.78 15.21 12.26
N MET A 223 0.25 14.72 12.92
CA MET A 223 0.87 15.41 14.07
C MET A 223 1.47 16.76 13.69
N GLY A 224 1.95 16.92 12.46
CA GLY A 224 2.53 18.17 11.96
C GLY A 224 1.55 19.08 11.21
N LEU A 225 0.37 18.57 10.82
CA LEU A 225 -0.62 19.36 10.09
C LEU A 225 -1.41 20.26 11.04
N SER A 226 -1.70 21.47 10.56
CA SER A 226 -2.62 22.41 11.24
C SER A 226 -4.04 21.83 11.28
N ALA A 227 -4.77 22.07 12.37
CA ALA A 227 -6.10 21.52 12.61
C ALA A 227 -7.18 21.94 11.58
N ASP A 228 -6.92 22.99 10.81
CA ASP A 228 -7.80 23.49 9.75
C ASP A 228 -7.55 22.82 8.38
N ILE A 229 -6.53 21.96 8.27
CA ILE A 229 -6.27 21.19 7.06
C ILE A 229 -7.11 19.92 7.07
N ARG A 230 -7.94 19.76 6.04
CA ARG A 230 -8.71 18.54 5.84
C ARG A 230 -7.89 17.54 5.04
N LEU A 231 -7.92 16.28 5.44
CA LEU A 231 -7.19 15.21 4.75
C LEU A 231 -7.73 14.97 3.33
N GLU A 232 -8.98 15.33 3.06
CA GLU A 232 -9.60 15.30 1.75
C GLU A 232 -8.92 16.27 0.76
N ASP A 233 -8.23 17.31 1.25
CA ASP A 233 -7.50 18.27 0.41
C ASP A 233 -6.11 17.71 -0.01
N ILE A 234 -5.71 16.58 0.55
CA ILE A 234 -4.45 15.90 0.22
C ILE A 234 -4.76 14.72 -0.71
N LYS A 235 -4.38 14.87 -1.97
CA LYS A 235 -4.55 13.83 -3.00
C LYS A 235 -3.21 13.46 -3.61
N TYR A 236 -3.08 12.18 -3.96
CA TYR A 236 -1.94 11.66 -4.70
C TYR A 236 -2.41 10.96 -5.96
N PHE A 237 -1.74 11.22 -7.07
CA PHE A 237 -1.75 10.35 -8.22
C PHE A 237 -0.75 9.23 -7.97
N VAL A 238 -1.19 7.99 -8.15
CA VAL A 238 -0.34 6.80 -7.98
C VAL A 238 -0.47 5.95 -9.22
N SER A 239 0.66 5.61 -9.84
CA SER A 239 0.70 4.69 -10.99
C SER A 239 1.51 3.44 -10.66
N ALA A 240 1.17 2.34 -11.33
CA ALA A 240 1.92 1.09 -11.24
C ALA A 240 2.10 0.49 -12.63
N ASN A 241 3.30 -0.06 -12.87
CA ASN A 241 3.68 -0.72 -14.11
C ASN A 241 4.35 -2.05 -13.81
N PHE A 242 3.88 -3.10 -14.47
CA PHE A 242 4.46 -4.44 -14.41
C PHE A 242 5.49 -4.59 -15.54
N GLU A 243 6.74 -4.38 -15.18
CA GLU A 243 7.88 -4.46 -16.10
C GLU A 243 8.59 -5.82 -16.00
N PRO A 244 9.42 -6.21 -16.98
CA PRO A 244 10.32 -7.34 -16.79
C PRO A 244 11.24 -7.14 -15.58
N GLY A 245 11.29 -8.13 -14.71
CA GLY A 245 12.10 -8.15 -13.50
C GLY A 245 11.62 -7.29 -12.33
N LYS A 246 10.55 -6.50 -12.48
CA LYS A 246 10.10 -5.60 -11.42
C LYS A 246 8.67 -5.09 -11.58
N VAL A 247 8.12 -4.59 -10.48
CA VAL A 247 6.93 -3.72 -10.50
C VAL A 247 7.35 -2.34 -10.01
N MET A 248 7.06 -1.34 -10.83
CA MET A 248 7.33 0.07 -10.49
C MET A 248 6.06 0.75 -10.08
N MET A 249 6.08 1.42 -8.93
CA MET A 249 5.00 2.29 -8.45
C MET A 249 5.54 3.71 -8.26
N ASN A 250 4.83 4.70 -8.76
CA ASN A 250 5.18 6.11 -8.57
C ASN A 250 3.99 6.83 -7.95
N ALA A 251 4.28 7.75 -7.06
CA ALA A 251 3.29 8.62 -6.42
C ALA A 251 3.67 10.08 -6.66
N GLU A 252 2.69 10.91 -7.00
CA GLU A 252 2.84 12.35 -7.19
C GLU A 252 1.72 13.07 -6.43
N SER A 253 2.07 14.08 -5.64
CA SER A 253 1.06 14.88 -4.92
C SER A 253 0.30 15.80 -5.88
N LEU A 254 -1.03 15.86 -5.72
CA LEU A 254 -1.93 16.73 -6.47
C LEU A 254 -2.43 17.90 -5.59
N ILE A 255 -1.57 18.39 -4.73
CA ILE A 255 -1.91 19.37 -3.70
C ILE A 255 -1.73 20.77 -4.26
N SER A 256 -2.77 21.59 -4.15
CA SER A 256 -2.75 23.01 -4.52
C SER A 256 -3.00 23.94 -3.32
N ASN A 257 -3.35 23.40 -2.15
CA ASN A 257 -3.61 24.19 -0.95
C ASN A 257 -2.30 24.81 -0.43
N PRO A 258 -2.16 26.16 -0.39
CA PRO A 258 -0.92 26.83 0.02
C PRO A 258 -0.45 26.47 1.44
N LYS A 259 -1.38 26.15 2.36
CA LYS A 259 -1.02 25.77 3.74
C LYS A 259 -0.35 24.40 3.77
N ILE A 260 -0.82 23.46 2.95
CA ILE A 260 -0.22 22.13 2.85
C ILE A 260 1.14 22.23 2.15
N LEU A 261 1.26 23.04 1.11
CA LEU A 261 2.54 23.31 0.45
C LEU A 261 3.54 23.95 1.42
N GLY A 262 3.12 24.92 2.24
CA GLY A 262 3.95 25.53 3.28
C GLY A 262 4.37 24.54 4.37
N PHE A 263 3.52 23.56 4.70
CA PHE A 263 3.89 22.45 5.58
C PHE A 263 4.98 21.57 4.93
N PHE A 264 4.88 21.24 3.65
CA PHE A 264 5.93 20.49 2.93
C PHE A 264 7.25 21.25 2.90
N ASP A 265 7.21 22.57 2.70
CA ASP A 265 8.42 23.40 2.74
C ASP A 265 9.07 23.41 4.15
N THR A 266 8.26 23.29 5.20
CA THR A 266 8.75 23.08 6.58
C THR A 266 9.37 21.70 6.74
N MET A 267 8.71 20.66 6.25
CA MET A 267 9.24 19.29 6.27
C MET A 267 10.56 19.17 5.50
N ASP A 268 10.76 19.95 4.44
CA ASP A 268 12.01 19.99 3.68
C ASP A 268 13.21 20.50 4.51
N LYS A 269 12.96 21.32 5.53
CA LYS A 269 13.99 21.75 6.50
C LYS A 269 14.27 20.66 7.53
N VAL A 270 13.21 19.97 7.98
CA VAL A 270 13.30 18.92 9.00
C VAL A 270 13.97 17.66 8.44
N ILE A 271 13.52 17.19 7.26
CA ILE A 271 14.04 15.97 6.63
C ILE A 271 14.82 16.35 5.36
N GLN A 272 16.12 16.15 5.41
CA GLN A 272 17.07 16.54 4.39
C GLN A 272 17.49 15.34 3.53
N PRO A 273 18.17 15.52 2.37
CA PRO A 273 18.71 14.43 1.56
C PRO A 273 19.73 13.57 2.33
N ILE A 274 19.58 12.25 2.25
CA ILE A 274 20.42 11.25 2.91
C ILE A 274 21.86 11.32 2.36
N GLN A 275 22.87 11.18 3.23
CA GLN A 275 24.27 11.06 2.83
C GLN A 275 24.75 9.60 2.69
N GLY A 276 23.96 8.64 3.21
CA GLY A 276 24.26 7.21 3.11
C GLY A 276 25.30 6.70 4.11
N LYS A 277 25.52 7.42 5.21
CA LYS A 277 26.59 7.11 6.19
C LYS A 277 26.44 5.75 6.86
N TYR A 278 25.21 5.22 6.98
CA TYR A 278 24.95 4.02 7.76
C TYR A 278 24.78 2.74 6.94
N LEU A 279 24.95 2.79 5.62
CA LEU A 279 24.81 1.61 4.76
C LEU A 279 25.76 0.48 5.16
N ASP A 280 27.00 0.79 5.55
CA ASP A 280 28.00 -0.20 5.92
C ASP A 280 27.93 -0.69 7.35
N TYR A 281 27.03 -0.10 8.18
CA TYR A 281 26.80 -0.49 9.57
C TYR A 281 25.72 -1.56 9.73
N TYR A 282 25.10 -1.98 8.64
CA TYR A 282 24.09 -3.05 8.62
C TYR A 282 24.54 -4.16 7.70
N GLN A 283 24.34 -5.40 8.17
CA GLN A 283 24.62 -6.59 7.35
C GLN A 283 23.71 -6.63 6.12
N GLY A 284 24.22 -7.11 4.98
CA GLY A 284 23.46 -7.21 3.73
C GLY A 284 22.28 -8.16 3.74
N ASN A 285 22.09 -8.99 4.80
CA ASN A 285 20.93 -9.83 5.03
C ASN A 285 19.90 -9.22 5.99
N THR A 286 20.06 -7.96 6.39
CA THR A 286 19.07 -7.22 7.17
C THR A 286 17.71 -7.30 6.50
N LEU A 287 16.66 -7.66 7.26
CA LEU A 287 15.32 -7.92 6.72
C LEU A 287 14.58 -6.64 6.36
N LEU A 288 14.58 -5.71 7.30
CA LEU A 288 13.97 -4.41 7.15
C LEU A 288 15.05 -3.37 7.43
N TRP A 289 15.18 -2.41 6.55
CA TRP A 289 16.10 -1.30 6.73
C TRP A 289 15.44 -0.02 6.22
N ALA A 290 15.60 1.05 6.97
CA ALA A 290 15.15 2.37 6.55
C ALA A 290 16.17 3.42 7.00
N SER A 291 16.27 4.50 6.22
CA SER A 291 17.15 5.62 6.52
C SER A 291 16.51 6.93 6.09
N GLY A 292 16.93 7.99 6.76
CA GLY A 292 16.59 9.36 6.46
C GLY A 292 17.69 10.27 6.98
N ARG A 293 17.54 11.56 6.76
CA ARG A 293 18.41 12.60 7.34
C ARG A 293 17.56 13.66 8.01
N ILE A 294 17.84 13.94 9.27
CA ILE A 294 17.01 14.81 10.11
C ILE A 294 17.81 15.99 10.65
N ASP A 295 17.15 17.15 10.71
CA ASP A 295 17.52 18.25 11.59
C ASP A 295 16.60 18.21 12.82
N GLY A 296 17.13 17.75 13.94
CA GLY A 296 16.34 17.54 15.15
C GLY A 296 15.84 18.85 15.77
N LYS A 297 16.57 19.95 15.60
CA LYS A 297 16.13 21.27 16.06
C LYS A 297 14.90 21.74 15.30
N GLU A 298 14.94 21.63 13.96
CA GLU A 298 13.79 21.99 13.13
C GLU A 298 12.60 21.04 13.40
N LEU A 299 12.86 19.75 13.68
CA LEU A 299 11.82 18.81 14.09
C LEU A 299 11.15 19.24 15.39
N TYR A 300 11.94 19.59 16.41
CA TYR A 300 11.39 20.08 17.67
C TYR A 300 10.52 21.33 17.48
N HIS A 301 11.01 22.32 16.72
CA HIS A 301 10.25 23.51 16.41
C HIS A 301 8.94 23.21 15.66
N MET A 302 8.97 22.29 14.70
CA MET A 302 7.77 21.86 13.98
C MET A 302 6.76 21.18 14.91
N LEU A 303 7.21 20.27 15.76
CA LEU A 303 6.34 19.58 16.73
C LEU A 303 5.71 20.55 17.73
N CYS A 304 6.46 21.56 18.17
CA CYS A 304 5.97 22.61 19.08
C CYS A 304 4.93 23.55 18.46
N GLN A 305 4.70 23.51 17.14
CA GLN A 305 3.58 24.22 16.52
C GLN A 305 2.23 23.61 16.92
N ASN A 306 2.19 22.32 17.30
CA ASN A 306 1.01 21.69 17.87
C ASN A 306 0.97 21.93 19.39
N PRO A 307 -0.05 22.67 19.92
CA PRO A 307 -0.10 23.00 21.34
C PRO A 307 -0.11 21.80 22.29
N THR A 308 -0.78 20.71 21.88
CA THR A 308 -0.86 19.47 22.68
C THR A 308 0.51 18.80 22.78
N ILE A 309 1.21 18.72 21.65
CA ILE A 309 2.57 18.15 21.61
C ILE A 309 3.53 19.04 22.40
N LYS A 310 3.46 20.35 22.19
CA LYS A 310 4.29 21.31 22.94
C LYS A 310 4.11 21.12 24.43
N GLN A 311 2.86 21.06 24.92
CA GLN A 311 2.57 20.84 26.34
C GLN A 311 3.14 19.52 26.87
N ALA A 312 3.14 18.46 26.04
CA ALA A 312 3.72 17.17 26.41
C ALA A 312 5.25 17.21 26.46
N LEU A 313 5.90 17.90 25.52
CA LEU A 313 7.35 18.04 25.44
C LEU A 313 7.91 18.99 26.53
N ASP A 314 7.17 20.06 26.83
CA ASP A 314 7.53 21.05 27.86
C ASP A 314 7.06 20.66 29.29
N ASN A 315 6.71 19.38 29.51
CA ASN A 315 6.18 18.89 30.77
C ASN A 315 7.22 19.07 31.90
N PRO A 316 6.97 19.94 32.90
CA PRO A 316 7.93 20.22 33.97
C PRO A 316 8.19 19.05 34.92
N LEU A 317 7.40 17.98 34.81
CA LEU A 317 7.61 16.74 35.54
C LEU A 317 8.67 15.83 34.89
N LEU A 318 9.07 16.12 33.65
CA LEU A 318 10.16 15.42 32.97
C LEU A 318 11.46 16.17 33.25
N PRO A 319 12.39 15.66 34.09
CA PRO A 319 13.67 16.33 34.41
C PRO A 319 14.68 16.13 33.26
N VAL A 320 14.24 16.25 32.01
CA VAL A 320 15.09 16.14 30.82
C VAL A 320 14.87 17.34 29.91
N ASP A 321 15.94 17.88 29.37
CA ASP A 321 15.91 18.93 28.37
C ASP A 321 15.62 18.28 26.98
N VAL A 322 14.31 18.17 26.65
CA VAL A 322 13.85 17.55 25.44
C VAL A 322 14.33 18.33 24.20
N GLU A 323 14.35 19.66 24.25
CA GLU A 323 14.85 20.50 23.14
C GLU A 323 16.33 20.23 22.88
N TYR A 324 17.13 20.11 23.95
CA TYR A 324 18.56 19.80 23.83
C TYR A 324 18.79 18.41 23.22
N ILE A 325 18.00 17.39 23.61
CA ILE A 325 18.08 16.05 23.04
C ILE A 325 17.80 16.11 21.54
N PHE A 326 16.66 16.72 21.14
CA PHE A 326 16.32 16.86 19.73
C PHE A 326 17.40 17.62 18.95
N SER A 327 17.84 18.77 19.47
CA SER A 327 18.84 19.62 18.81
C SER A 327 20.21 18.95 18.67
N SER A 328 20.49 17.94 19.49
CA SER A 328 21.72 17.16 19.41
C SER A 328 21.70 16.14 18.25
N ILE A 329 20.53 15.77 17.73
CA ILE A 329 20.38 14.81 16.64
C ILE A 329 20.39 15.59 15.32
N GLN A 330 21.48 15.50 14.57
CA GLN A 330 21.65 16.24 13.30
C GLN A 330 22.42 15.40 12.29
N GLY A 331 21.74 14.97 11.23
CA GLY A 331 22.35 14.19 10.17
C GLY A 331 21.59 12.93 9.82
N ASP A 332 22.31 11.98 9.24
CA ASP A 332 21.71 10.70 8.84
C ASP A 332 21.24 9.90 10.05
N PHE A 333 20.13 9.21 9.90
CA PHE A 333 19.71 8.15 10.79
C PHE A 333 19.36 6.90 9.98
N ALA A 334 19.45 5.73 10.60
CA ALA A 334 19.01 4.48 10.01
C ALA A 334 18.47 3.54 11.08
N VAL A 335 17.50 2.73 10.70
CA VAL A 335 16.94 1.65 11.51
C VAL A 335 16.99 0.35 10.75
N GLY A 336 17.43 -0.73 11.41
CA GLY A 336 17.48 -2.06 10.82
C GLY A 336 16.93 -3.12 11.77
N ARG A 337 16.28 -4.14 11.17
CA ARG A 337 15.80 -5.34 11.85
C ARG A 337 16.33 -6.56 11.12
N SER A 338 17.04 -7.43 11.83
CA SER A 338 17.76 -8.58 11.23
C SER A 338 16.96 -9.87 11.22
N THR A 339 15.88 -9.97 12.01
CA THR A 339 15.05 -11.17 12.13
C THR A 339 13.59 -10.81 12.33
N LEU A 340 12.70 -11.70 11.92
CA LEU A 340 11.24 -11.58 12.14
C LEU A 340 10.80 -12.27 13.45
N TYR A 341 11.63 -13.15 14.00
CA TYR A 341 11.28 -13.96 15.19
C TYR A 341 11.50 -13.22 16.50
N THR A 342 12.35 -12.23 16.49
CA THR A 342 12.60 -11.38 17.65
C THR A 342 12.42 -9.93 17.22
N ASP A 343 11.92 -9.10 18.11
CA ASP A 343 11.79 -7.67 17.87
C ASP A 343 13.13 -6.91 17.97
N ASN A 344 14.24 -7.63 17.71
CA ASN A 344 15.57 -7.05 17.76
C ASN A 344 15.74 -6.02 16.66
N TYR A 345 16.09 -4.81 17.05
CA TYR A 345 16.37 -3.69 16.16
C TYR A 345 17.70 -3.01 16.52
N LEU A 346 18.25 -2.30 15.57
CA LEU A 346 19.39 -1.42 15.75
C LEU A 346 19.08 -0.11 15.05
N ILE A 347 19.21 0.99 15.79
CA ILE A 347 19.06 2.35 15.29
C ILE A 347 20.40 3.04 15.39
N TYR A 348 20.78 3.78 14.37
CA TYR A 348 21.85 4.75 14.39
C TYR A 348 21.33 6.13 14.06
N ALA A 349 21.94 7.17 14.65
CA ALA A 349 21.71 8.56 14.25
C ALA A 349 22.98 9.38 14.43
N ASP A 350 23.24 10.32 13.53
CA ASP A 350 24.29 11.33 13.73
C ASP A 350 23.91 12.26 14.87
N VAL A 351 24.86 12.55 15.75
CA VAL A 351 24.70 13.53 16.83
C VAL A 351 25.87 14.51 16.87
N THR A 352 25.60 15.72 17.29
CA THR A 352 26.61 16.79 17.40
C THR A 352 27.60 16.54 18.54
N ASN A 353 27.14 15.92 19.63
CA ASN A 353 27.92 15.59 20.82
C ASN A 353 27.24 14.47 21.61
N SER A 354 27.82 14.07 22.74
CA SER A 354 27.24 13.05 23.65
C SER A 354 26.68 13.66 24.95
N ASP A 355 26.76 14.98 25.14
CA ASP A 355 26.44 15.60 26.42
C ASP A 355 24.95 15.52 26.79
N PHE A 356 24.07 15.46 25.79
CA PHE A 356 22.64 15.23 26.00
C PHE A 356 22.33 13.91 26.74
N LEU A 357 23.24 12.94 26.72
CA LEU A 357 23.07 11.69 27.46
C LEU A 357 23.09 11.91 28.98
N LYS A 358 23.73 13.00 29.46
CA LYS A 358 23.76 13.35 30.89
C LYS A 358 22.36 13.66 31.40
N THR A 359 21.48 14.20 30.58
CA THR A 359 20.09 14.48 30.97
C THR A 359 19.32 13.23 31.39
N PHE A 360 19.70 12.05 30.88
CA PHE A 360 19.11 10.78 31.30
C PHE A 360 19.54 10.37 32.73
N GLU A 361 20.68 10.88 33.24
CA GLU A 361 21.08 10.63 34.61
C GLU A 361 20.19 11.39 35.60
N ASP A 362 19.64 12.56 35.20
CA ASP A 362 18.70 13.35 35.99
C ASP A 362 17.35 12.61 36.18
N LEU A 363 17.04 11.59 35.36
CA LEU A 363 15.89 10.70 35.54
C LEU A 363 16.07 9.72 36.72
N ARG A 364 17.28 9.41 37.17
CA ARG A 364 17.53 8.37 38.18
C ARG A 364 16.71 8.52 39.46
N PRO A 365 16.56 9.73 40.05
CA PRO A 365 15.74 9.90 41.26
C PRO A 365 14.27 9.56 41.00
N MET A 366 13.74 9.91 39.82
CA MET A 366 12.37 9.62 39.45
C MET A 366 12.20 8.09 39.18
N LEU A 367 13.16 7.47 38.50
CA LEU A 367 13.14 6.02 38.22
C LEU A 367 13.23 5.20 39.53
N ALA A 368 13.93 5.69 40.57
CA ALA A 368 13.97 5.05 41.87
C ALA A 368 12.59 4.94 42.54
N LEU A 369 11.63 5.86 42.22
CA LEU A 369 10.26 5.80 42.72
C LEU A 369 9.45 4.64 42.14
N THR A 370 9.95 3.99 41.08
CA THR A 370 9.30 2.81 40.48
C THR A 370 9.54 1.52 41.29
N GLY A 371 10.25 1.62 42.43
CA GLY A 371 10.58 0.45 43.26
C GLY A 371 11.51 -0.55 42.56
N GLY A 372 12.32 -0.09 41.61
CA GLY A 372 13.27 -0.92 40.86
C GLY A 372 12.68 -1.62 39.61
N GLN A 373 11.44 -1.30 39.25
CA GLN A 373 10.83 -1.81 38.01
C GLN A 373 11.47 -1.23 36.75
N ILE A 374 11.97 0.01 36.85
CA ILE A 374 12.72 0.68 35.79
C ILE A 374 14.07 1.13 36.37
N VAL A 375 15.15 0.68 35.76
CA VAL A 375 16.52 0.96 36.22
C VAL A 375 17.36 1.45 35.05
N LEU A 376 18.08 2.55 35.26
CA LEU A 376 19.06 3.08 34.31
C LEU A 376 20.46 2.82 34.85
N ASP A 377 21.22 1.95 34.19
CA ASP A 377 22.60 1.63 34.51
C ASP A 377 23.56 2.24 33.49
N ASN A 378 24.69 2.74 33.97
CA ASN A 378 25.83 3.10 33.12
C ASN A 378 26.65 1.82 32.86
N VAL A 379 26.89 1.46 31.61
CA VAL A 379 27.61 0.24 31.21
C VAL A 379 28.94 0.55 30.50
N GLY A 380 29.22 1.84 30.26
CA GLY A 380 30.45 2.30 29.61
C GLY A 380 30.50 3.82 29.53
N VAL A 381 31.53 4.35 28.90
CA VAL A 381 31.65 5.81 28.66
C VAL A 381 30.59 6.23 27.63
N ASN A 382 29.63 7.06 28.04
CA ASN A 382 28.49 7.47 27.23
C ASN A 382 27.63 6.27 26.75
N GLU A 383 27.53 5.21 27.53
CA GLU A 383 26.77 4.02 27.23
C GLU A 383 25.89 3.62 28.41
N TYR A 384 24.62 3.35 28.14
CA TYR A 384 23.60 3.09 29.14
C TYR A 384 22.75 1.87 28.77
N VAL A 385 22.16 1.25 29.79
CA VAL A 385 21.07 0.29 29.65
C VAL A 385 19.89 0.72 30.49
N LEU A 386 18.74 0.87 29.86
CA LEU A 386 17.46 1.04 30.54
C LEU A 386 16.80 -0.35 30.64
N ARG A 387 16.67 -0.83 31.88
CA ARG A 387 16.01 -2.10 32.19
C ARG A 387 14.56 -1.83 32.57
N THR A 388 13.65 -2.50 31.94
CA THR A 388 12.20 -2.40 32.21
C THR A 388 11.62 -3.81 32.33
N TYR A 389 10.35 -3.92 32.73
CA TYR A 389 9.64 -5.21 32.73
C TYR A 389 9.44 -5.80 31.31
N GLU A 390 9.46 -4.95 30.27
CA GLU A 390 9.34 -5.38 28.87
C GLU A 390 10.67 -5.83 28.28
N GLY A 391 11.80 -5.42 28.84
CA GLY A 391 13.13 -5.79 28.35
C GLY A 391 14.20 -4.74 28.64
N ASN A 392 15.36 -4.96 28.06
CA ASN A 392 16.53 -4.10 28.19
C ASN A 392 16.72 -3.28 26.91
N TYR A 393 16.93 -1.97 27.04
CA TYR A 393 17.21 -1.06 25.96
C TYR A 393 18.61 -0.48 26.16
N TYR A 394 19.52 -0.80 25.24
CA TYR A 394 20.91 -0.34 25.23
C TYR A 394 21.02 0.88 24.34
N PHE A 395 21.65 1.94 24.81
CA PHE A 395 21.89 3.14 24.02
C PHE A 395 23.17 3.83 24.43
N GLY A 396 23.76 4.58 23.51
CA GLY A 396 24.98 5.31 23.78
C GLY A 396 25.50 6.05 22.57
N VAL A 397 26.57 6.81 22.75
CA VAL A 397 27.23 7.56 21.67
C VAL A 397 28.68 7.09 21.51
N LYS A 398 29.01 6.63 20.32
CA LYS A 398 30.37 6.26 19.89
C LYS A 398 30.75 7.07 18.65
N ASN A 399 31.81 7.89 18.73
CA ASN A 399 32.30 8.69 17.59
C ASN A 399 31.20 9.57 16.96
N ASN A 400 30.47 10.32 17.76
CA ASN A 400 29.32 11.16 17.38
C ASN A 400 28.19 10.40 16.66
N ARG A 401 28.04 9.12 16.96
CA ARG A 401 26.94 8.28 16.51
C ARG A 401 26.19 7.74 17.69
N LEU A 402 24.94 8.15 17.84
CA LEU A 402 24.00 7.52 18.74
C LEU A 402 23.66 6.13 18.19
N TYR A 403 23.65 5.13 19.08
CA TYR A 403 23.02 3.85 18.79
C TYR A 403 21.94 3.55 19.83
N VAL A 404 20.87 2.88 19.41
CA VAL A 404 19.81 2.37 20.28
C VAL A 404 19.44 0.97 19.80
N THR A 405 19.37 0.01 20.76
CA THR A 405 18.98 -1.37 20.46
C THR A 405 18.39 -2.06 21.68
N ASN A 406 17.53 -3.03 21.48
CA ASN A 406 17.06 -3.95 22.53
C ASN A 406 17.88 -5.27 22.61
N ASN A 407 18.96 -5.35 21.86
CA ASN A 407 19.82 -6.55 21.81
C ASN A 407 21.24 -6.23 22.29
N ARG A 408 21.70 -6.98 23.30
CA ARG A 408 23.00 -6.76 23.90
C ARG A 408 24.16 -6.95 22.90
N SER A 409 24.11 -7.97 22.05
CA SER A 409 25.18 -8.23 21.07
C SER A 409 25.28 -7.09 20.04
N PHE A 410 24.15 -6.48 19.64
CA PHE A 410 24.18 -5.31 18.78
C PHE A 410 24.79 -4.07 19.46
N ALA A 411 24.56 -3.93 20.78
CA ALA A 411 25.18 -2.84 21.55
C ALA A 411 26.71 -3.04 21.67
N GLU A 412 27.15 -4.27 21.89
CA GLU A 412 28.59 -4.61 21.97
C GLU A 412 29.30 -4.39 20.61
N GLU A 413 28.61 -4.69 19.49
CA GLU A 413 29.11 -4.48 18.11
C GLU A 413 28.80 -3.08 17.57
N ALA A 414 28.17 -2.19 18.33
CA ALA A 414 27.79 -0.86 17.86
C ALA A 414 28.99 -0.06 17.35
N GLY A 415 28.87 0.44 16.11
CA GLY A 415 29.95 1.17 15.41
C GLY A 415 30.83 0.29 14.52
N ARG A 416 30.60 -1.02 14.48
CA ARG A 416 31.27 -1.94 13.54
C ARG A 416 30.70 -1.79 12.12
N THR A 417 31.58 -1.87 11.11
CA THR A 417 31.19 -1.94 9.70
C THR A 417 31.33 -3.39 9.19
N TYR A 418 30.55 -3.73 8.17
CA TYR A 418 30.50 -5.08 7.59
C TYR A 418 30.93 -5.05 6.13
N GLY A 419 31.83 -5.99 5.72
CA GLY A 419 32.23 -6.11 4.32
C GLY A 419 31.08 -6.54 3.38
N ALA A 420 30.20 -7.42 3.87
CA ALA A 420 28.95 -7.79 3.18
C ALA A 420 27.77 -6.96 3.72
N SER A 421 27.84 -5.66 3.57
CA SER A 421 26.90 -4.67 4.12
C SER A 421 25.72 -4.38 3.19
N MET A 422 24.81 -3.51 3.65
CA MET A 422 23.78 -2.92 2.79
C MET A 422 24.40 -2.02 1.71
N GLY A 423 25.59 -1.47 1.94
CA GLY A 423 26.32 -0.63 1.00
C GLY A 423 26.72 -1.31 -0.32
N VAL A 424 26.82 -2.65 -0.36
CA VAL A 424 27.10 -3.41 -1.58
C VAL A 424 25.84 -3.82 -2.37
N LYS A 425 24.66 -3.38 -1.96
CA LYS A 425 23.41 -3.68 -2.65
C LYS A 425 23.27 -2.84 -3.92
N PRO A 426 22.64 -3.37 -4.99
CA PRO A 426 22.48 -2.65 -6.26
C PRO A 426 21.79 -1.28 -6.12
N TRP A 427 20.91 -1.13 -5.13
CA TRP A 427 20.15 0.09 -4.87
C TRP A 427 20.82 1.07 -3.89
N SER A 428 21.99 0.74 -3.33
CA SER A 428 22.62 1.55 -2.28
C SER A 428 22.94 2.99 -2.72
N GLU A 429 23.27 3.21 -3.97
CA GLU A 429 23.52 4.56 -4.51
C GLU A 429 22.25 5.40 -4.66
N GLU A 430 21.09 4.76 -4.86
CA GLU A 430 19.80 5.46 -4.91
C GLU A 430 19.44 6.08 -3.57
N VAL A 431 19.90 5.52 -2.45
CA VAL A 431 19.63 6.02 -1.10
C VAL A 431 19.99 7.49 -0.96
N LYS A 432 21.15 7.90 -1.49
CA LYS A 432 21.69 9.26 -1.38
C LYS A 432 20.88 10.33 -2.12
N GLN A 433 19.98 9.92 -3.02
CA GLN A 433 19.14 10.83 -3.80
C GLN A 433 17.81 11.11 -3.14
N ASN A 434 17.55 10.48 -2.00
CA ASN A 434 16.25 10.50 -1.32
C ASN A 434 16.35 11.15 0.04
N ARG A 435 15.22 11.64 0.54
CA ARG A 435 15.05 12.14 1.92
C ARG A 435 14.71 11.01 2.88
N LEU A 436 13.92 10.05 2.40
CA LEU A 436 13.60 8.80 3.09
C LEU A 436 13.79 7.64 2.11
N TYR A 437 14.35 6.56 2.62
CA TYR A 437 14.51 5.32 1.86
C TYR A 437 14.26 4.12 2.78
N ALA A 438 13.55 3.13 2.28
CA ALA A 438 13.32 1.88 2.99
C ALA A 438 13.51 0.69 2.05
N SER A 439 14.01 -0.42 2.59
CA SER A 439 14.19 -1.68 1.88
C SER A 439 13.73 -2.85 2.72
N VAL A 440 12.95 -3.74 2.10
CA VAL A 440 12.49 -5.01 2.66
C VAL A 440 13.15 -6.15 1.87
N ASN A 441 13.92 -6.97 2.54
CA ASN A 441 14.59 -8.13 1.92
C ASN A 441 13.62 -9.33 1.89
N LEU A 442 12.86 -9.44 0.80
CA LEU A 442 11.85 -10.47 0.62
C LEU A 442 12.46 -11.87 0.51
N SER A 443 13.65 -12.00 -0.11
CA SER A 443 14.38 -13.28 -0.15
C SER A 443 14.77 -13.79 1.22
N ALA A 444 15.15 -12.90 2.14
CA ALA A 444 15.46 -13.28 3.53
C ALA A 444 14.18 -13.61 4.32
N ILE A 445 13.09 -12.88 4.08
CA ILE A 445 11.77 -13.17 4.65
C ILE A 445 11.31 -14.57 4.22
N ALA A 446 11.39 -14.88 2.93
CA ALA A 446 11.01 -16.19 2.39
C ALA A 446 11.77 -17.36 3.08
N LYS A 447 13.06 -17.17 3.33
CA LYS A 447 13.88 -18.17 4.04
C LYS A 447 13.45 -18.33 5.49
N ALA A 448 13.17 -17.22 6.17
CA ALA A 448 12.77 -17.22 7.57
C ALA A 448 11.38 -17.86 7.79
N TYR A 449 10.42 -17.60 6.91
CA TYR A 449 9.02 -18.05 7.05
C TYR A 449 8.73 -19.48 6.58
N ARG A 450 9.67 -20.19 5.99
CA ARG A 450 9.45 -21.59 5.54
C ARG A 450 8.88 -22.51 6.63
N SER A 451 9.05 -22.16 7.90
CA SER A 451 8.61 -22.95 9.05
C SER A 451 7.32 -22.45 9.70
N TYR A 452 6.78 -21.28 9.30
CA TYR A 452 5.64 -20.63 9.95
C TYR A 452 4.74 -20.03 8.86
N GLY A 453 3.42 -20.25 8.93
CA GLY A 453 2.46 -19.65 8.00
C GLY A 453 2.21 -18.15 8.32
N PHE A 454 1.73 -17.40 7.32
CA PHE A 454 1.40 -15.96 7.46
C PHE A 454 -0.03 -15.74 7.96
N THR A 455 -0.98 -16.55 7.49
CA THR A 455 -2.41 -16.32 7.67
C THR A 455 -3.13 -17.41 8.45
N GLY A 456 -2.44 -18.53 8.74
CA GLY A 456 -3.03 -19.73 9.29
C GLY A 456 -3.88 -20.52 8.28
N ASN A 457 -4.02 -20.06 7.03
CA ASN A 457 -4.64 -20.79 5.94
C ASN A 457 -3.53 -21.38 5.04
N LYS A 458 -3.38 -22.70 5.07
CA LYS A 458 -2.30 -23.40 4.38
C LYS A 458 -2.22 -23.11 2.87
N GLN A 459 -3.34 -22.95 2.18
CA GLN A 459 -3.34 -22.67 0.74
C GLN A 459 -2.87 -21.23 0.47
N VAL A 460 -3.40 -20.27 1.22
CA VAL A 460 -2.98 -18.86 1.13
C VAL A 460 -1.51 -18.71 1.50
N ASP A 461 -1.07 -19.35 2.57
CA ASP A 461 0.34 -19.33 3.01
C ASP A 461 1.27 -19.93 1.95
N THR A 462 0.86 -21.04 1.32
CA THR A 462 1.64 -21.65 0.23
C THR A 462 1.74 -20.70 -0.97
N PHE A 463 0.64 -20.07 -1.38
CA PHE A 463 0.64 -19.09 -2.48
C PHE A 463 1.54 -17.89 -2.17
N LEU A 464 1.38 -17.29 -0.98
CA LEU A 464 2.21 -16.16 -0.55
C LEU A 464 3.69 -16.54 -0.50
N MET A 465 4.03 -17.73 -0.01
CA MET A 465 5.40 -18.22 0.02
C MET A 465 6.00 -18.41 -1.36
N LEU A 466 5.23 -18.97 -2.32
CA LEU A 466 5.67 -19.09 -3.69
C LEU A 466 5.93 -17.72 -4.30
N LEU A 467 5.03 -16.78 -4.09
CA LEU A 467 5.17 -15.39 -4.58
C LEU A 467 6.40 -14.69 -3.99
N ILE A 468 6.54 -14.70 -2.66
CA ILE A 468 7.67 -14.04 -1.98
C ILE A 468 9.00 -14.67 -2.37
N ASN A 469 9.05 -15.99 -2.61
CA ASN A 469 10.25 -16.67 -3.09
C ASN A 469 10.70 -16.20 -4.49
N GLN A 470 9.82 -15.60 -5.29
CA GLN A 470 10.17 -15.02 -6.59
C GLN A 470 10.64 -13.56 -6.47
N CYS A 471 10.48 -12.95 -5.30
CA CYS A 471 10.83 -11.55 -5.06
C CYS A 471 12.17 -11.44 -4.33
N ASN A 472 12.93 -10.41 -4.68
CA ASN A 472 14.21 -10.10 -4.07
C ASN A 472 14.07 -9.01 -3.00
N TYR A 473 13.72 -7.79 -3.42
CA TYR A 473 13.54 -6.63 -2.56
C TYR A 473 12.24 -5.89 -2.87
N LEU A 474 11.68 -5.28 -1.84
CA LEU A 474 10.73 -4.18 -1.98
C LEU A 474 11.42 -2.93 -1.46
N ASN A 475 11.70 -1.98 -2.34
CA ASN A 475 12.28 -0.69 -2.00
C ASN A 475 11.22 0.39 -2.05
N ALA A 476 11.28 1.34 -1.14
CA ALA A 476 10.46 2.54 -1.16
C ALA A 476 11.36 3.76 -0.96
N SER A 477 11.17 4.78 -1.75
CA SER A 477 11.98 5.99 -1.75
C SER A 477 11.13 7.24 -1.88
N MET A 478 11.57 8.31 -1.25
CA MET A 478 10.93 9.61 -1.25
C MET A 478 11.99 10.69 -1.49
N PRO A 479 12.16 11.14 -2.73
CA PRO A 479 13.10 12.22 -3.04
C PRO A 479 12.66 13.56 -2.45
N ASP A 480 11.36 13.80 -2.42
CA ASP A 480 10.71 14.94 -1.76
C ASP A 480 9.29 14.57 -1.29
N TRP A 481 8.59 15.48 -0.62
CA TRP A 481 7.23 15.24 -0.09
C TRP A 481 6.13 15.21 -1.15
N ARG A 482 6.46 15.58 -2.38
CA ARG A 482 5.54 15.60 -3.52
C ARG A 482 5.65 14.34 -4.35
N GLN A 483 6.73 13.58 -4.19
CA GLN A 483 7.03 12.41 -5.01
C GLN A 483 7.45 11.23 -4.14
N GLY A 484 6.97 10.06 -4.51
CA GLY A 484 7.37 8.79 -3.93
C GLY A 484 7.52 7.74 -5.01
N LYS A 485 8.37 6.77 -4.77
CA LYS A 485 8.59 5.62 -5.64
C LYS A 485 8.63 4.36 -4.79
N ALA A 486 8.02 3.27 -5.28
CA ALA A 486 8.27 1.94 -4.74
C ALA A 486 8.59 0.98 -5.87
N GLU A 487 9.50 0.04 -5.61
CA GLU A 487 9.99 -0.92 -6.58
C GLU A 487 10.02 -2.31 -5.94
N LEU A 488 9.20 -3.21 -6.47
CA LEU A 488 9.28 -4.63 -6.15
C LEU A 488 10.19 -5.30 -7.18
N VAL A 489 11.35 -5.76 -6.76
CA VAL A 489 12.35 -6.40 -7.64
C VAL A 489 12.18 -7.92 -7.58
N LEU A 490 12.08 -8.56 -8.74
CA LEU A 490 12.01 -10.01 -8.88
C LEU A 490 13.41 -10.63 -8.89
N ASN A 491 13.53 -11.92 -8.62
CA ASN A 491 14.77 -12.66 -8.71
C ASN A 491 15.23 -12.79 -10.17
N GLU A 492 14.30 -13.04 -11.09
CA GLU A 492 14.55 -13.20 -12.52
C GLU A 492 14.23 -11.90 -13.27
N LYS A 493 15.25 -11.32 -13.91
CA LYS A 493 15.17 -10.00 -14.56
C LYS A 493 14.23 -9.93 -15.77
N GLU A 494 14.03 -11.04 -16.46
CA GLU A 494 13.19 -11.11 -17.65
C GLU A 494 11.74 -11.53 -17.34
N GLN A 495 11.46 -11.87 -16.08
CA GLN A 495 10.15 -12.36 -15.68
C GLN A 495 9.22 -11.20 -15.36
N ASN A 496 7.98 -11.28 -15.83
CA ASN A 496 6.92 -10.34 -15.46
C ASN A 496 6.10 -10.91 -14.30
N LEU A 497 5.77 -10.07 -13.30
CA LEU A 497 5.02 -10.50 -12.13
C LEU A 497 3.62 -11.03 -12.50
N LEU A 498 2.93 -10.40 -13.46
CA LEU A 498 1.61 -10.86 -13.90
C LEU A 498 1.68 -12.27 -14.51
N LYS A 499 2.70 -12.52 -15.36
CA LYS A 499 2.94 -13.84 -15.93
C LYS A 499 3.25 -14.89 -14.86
N LEU A 500 4.03 -14.48 -13.86
CA LEU A 500 4.32 -15.32 -12.70
C LEU A 500 3.06 -15.71 -11.93
N LEU A 501 2.19 -14.73 -11.62
CA LEU A 501 0.92 -14.99 -10.93
C LEU A 501 0.03 -15.96 -11.72
N VAL A 502 -0.05 -15.79 -13.03
CA VAL A 502 -0.79 -16.71 -13.92
C VAL A 502 -0.23 -18.13 -13.82
N THR A 503 1.09 -18.29 -13.95
CA THR A 503 1.75 -19.60 -13.84
C THR A 503 1.57 -20.23 -12.44
N MET A 504 1.57 -19.43 -11.39
CA MET A 504 1.32 -19.91 -10.02
C MET A 504 -0.12 -20.39 -9.85
N LEU A 505 -1.11 -19.68 -10.41
CA LEU A 505 -2.50 -20.10 -10.38
C LEU A 505 -2.72 -21.45 -11.08
N GLU A 506 -1.85 -21.85 -12.02
CA GLU A 506 -1.88 -23.17 -12.62
C GLU A 506 -1.53 -24.30 -11.63
N GLN A 507 -0.81 -24.01 -10.55
CA GLN A 507 -0.37 -24.99 -9.55
C GLN A 507 -1.39 -25.21 -8.43
N PHE A 508 -2.37 -24.31 -8.27
CA PHE A 508 -3.46 -24.36 -7.27
C PHE A 508 -4.79 -24.77 -7.89
#